data_4783f4ca13c6e2df4b484ed9f85ade23
#
_entry.id   4783f4ca13c6e2df4b484ed9f85ade23
#
_cell.length_a   1.000
_cell.length_b   1.000
_cell.length_c   1.000
_cell.angle_alpha   90.00
_cell.angle_beta   90.00
_cell.angle_gamma   90.00
#
_symmetry.space_group_name_H-M   'P 1'
#
loop_
_entity.id
_entity.type
_entity.pdbx_description
1 polymer ?
#
loop_
_entity_poly.entity_id
_entity_poly.type
_entity_poly.pdbx_seq_one_letter_code
_entity_poly.pdbx_strand_id
1 'polypeptide(L)'
;MKNYIILLITLSFLFSCSNNTYTINGETNHESNLDVFLVKIGNSNLPVMVDSTIVSEGKFSFTDSISIPEMHYIVFDKQRENLPVVLEPGTINLKIYKDSIRASKVSGTKSNEDFTTYKSKTKDFYDELTKIQNEIRTANFMKDTVLIRDLTTQFESLRTKLLQYEESFIVENNDSYLSSLILQRILMNQELEFETIESYFSRFTDIIKKTKSSKEIKNRINEVIESKNAISLGSTAPDFEGPGLDGESISLSNVKSKIILLDFWASWCGPCRIENPDLVKLKNKYSSNEFEIVGISLDRDRDSWINAIKNDNIENWVHISNLKFWGEPIAKLYKVIQMPTTFLLDENRNVIGKDVKGIDLENLISEHLQK
;
A
#
# COMPACT_ATOMS: atom_id res chain seq x y z
N MET A 1 11.74 81.03 3.27
CA MET A 1 10.78 80.17 2.56
C MET A 1 11.46 78.84 2.42
N LYS A 2 11.05 77.80 3.20
CA LYS A 2 11.62 76.46 3.19
C LYS A 2 10.65 75.56 2.39
N ASN A 3 11.10 75.11 1.23
CA ASN A 3 10.33 74.14 0.41
C ASN A 3 10.51 72.73 1.00
N TYR A 4 9.45 72.11 1.47
CA TYR A 4 9.42 70.73 1.83
C TYR A 4 8.96 69.94 0.59
N ILE A 5 9.85 69.10 0.01
CA ILE A 5 9.54 68.11 -1.01
C ILE A 5 9.00 66.92 -0.27
N ILE A 6 7.70 66.65 -0.41
CA ILE A 6 7.05 65.42 0.07
C ILE A 6 7.31 64.35 -0.96
N LEU A 7 8.20 63.37 -0.64
CA LEU A 7 8.45 62.19 -1.44
C LEU A 7 7.33 61.18 -1.18
N LEU A 8 6.37 61.06 -2.12
CA LEU A 8 5.32 60.04 -2.08
C LEU A 8 5.95 58.71 -2.47
N ILE A 9 6.25 57.85 -1.47
CA ILE A 9 6.64 56.44 -1.70
C ILE A 9 5.36 55.66 -2.01
N THR A 10 5.10 55.37 -3.28
CA THR A 10 4.08 54.43 -3.70
C THR A 10 4.56 53.02 -3.41
N LEU A 11 4.04 52.46 -2.31
CA LEU A 11 4.23 51.06 -1.94
C LEU A 11 3.40 50.20 -2.88
N SER A 12 4.00 49.73 -3.96
CA SER A 12 3.39 48.75 -4.85
C SER A 12 3.31 47.43 -4.12
N PHE A 13 2.15 47.13 -3.53
CA PHE A 13 1.80 45.77 -3.11
C PHE A 13 1.76 44.89 -4.34
N LEU A 14 2.83 44.14 -4.57
CA LEU A 14 2.81 42.98 -5.45
C LEU A 14 1.91 41.92 -4.77
N PHE A 15 0.62 41.94 -5.05
CA PHE A 15 -0.22 40.81 -4.83
C PHE A 15 0.33 39.69 -5.73
N SER A 16 1.12 38.79 -5.17
CA SER A 16 1.40 37.49 -5.73
C SER A 16 0.06 36.75 -5.71
N CYS A 17 -0.75 36.93 -6.76
CA CYS A 17 -1.80 35.97 -7.07
C CYS A 17 -1.10 34.65 -7.30
N SER A 18 -1.21 33.71 -6.38
CA SER A 18 -0.95 32.32 -6.68
C SER A 18 -1.99 31.93 -7.75
N ASN A 19 -1.56 31.93 -9.02
CA ASN A 19 -2.40 31.48 -10.11
C ASN A 19 -2.62 29.97 -9.91
N ASN A 20 -3.72 29.62 -9.28
CA ASN A 20 -4.19 28.22 -9.16
C ASN A 20 -4.76 27.70 -10.50
N THR A 21 -4.36 28.28 -11.61
CA THR A 21 -4.88 27.94 -12.95
C THR A 21 -3.93 26.98 -13.63
N TYR A 22 -4.46 25.91 -14.21
CA TYR A 22 -3.75 25.09 -15.18
C TYR A 22 -4.22 25.41 -16.60
N THR A 23 -3.32 25.21 -17.53
CA THR A 23 -3.64 25.21 -18.97
C THR A 23 -3.01 23.99 -19.62
N ILE A 24 -3.81 23.14 -20.25
CA ILE A 24 -3.34 22.03 -21.07
C ILE A 24 -3.31 22.49 -22.51
N ASN A 25 -2.17 22.38 -23.16
CA ASN A 25 -1.99 22.56 -24.59
C ASN A 25 -1.69 21.19 -25.22
N GLY A 26 -2.62 20.65 -25.98
CA GLY A 26 -2.46 19.38 -26.67
C GLY A 26 -2.16 19.55 -28.14
N GLU A 27 -1.11 18.86 -28.62
CA GLU A 27 -0.83 18.66 -30.06
C GLU A 27 -1.01 17.17 -30.37
N THR A 28 -1.70 16.89 -31.49
CA THR A 28 -2.00 15.51 -31.87
C THR A 28 -2.05 15.34 -33.36
N ASN A 29 -1.80 14.11 -33.85
CA ASN A 29 -2.02 13.71 -35.23
C ASN A 29 -3.39 13.03 -35.46
N HIS A 30 -4.33 13.21 -34.54
CA HIS A 30 -5.72 12.84 -34.74
C HIS A 30 -6.41 13.75 -35.73
N GLU A 31 -7.51 13.26 -36.28
CA GLU A 31 -8.34 14.02 -37.23
C GLU A 31 -9.02 15.20 -36.52
N SER A 32 -9.26 16.27 -37.28
CA SER A 32 -10.05 17.40 -36.77
C SER A 32 -11.50 16.98 -36.48
N ASN A 33 -12.13 17.67 -35.52
CA ASN A 33 -13.48 17.41 -35.01
C ASN A 33 -13.62 16.11 -34.19
N LEU A 34 -12.50 15.53 -33.70
CA LEU A 34 -12.55 14.43 -32.75
C LEU A 34 -12.75 14.98 -31.33
N ASP A 35 -13.68 14.40 -30.58
CA ASP A 35 -13.91 14.76 -29.19
C ASP A 35 -12.74 14.31 -28.29
N VAL A 36 -12.34 15.20 -27.40
CA VAL A 36 -11.31 14.98 -26.37
C VAL A 36 -11.92 15.23 -25.02
N PHE A 37 -11.79 14.27 -24.14
CA PHE A 37 -12.34 14.33 -22.79
C PHE A 37 -11.22 14.40 -21.76
N LEU A 38 -11.38 15.28 -20.77
CA LEU A 38 -10.61 15.30 -19.53
C LEU A 38 -11.38 14.50 -18.49
N VAL A 39 -10.80 13.42 -18.00
CA VAL A 39 -11.47 12.43 -17.14
C VAL A 39 -10.65 12.22 -15.87
N LYS A 40 -11.33 12.00 -14.74
CA LYS A 40 -10.69 11.53 -13.51
C LYS A 40 -11.40 10.29 -12.95
N ILE A 41 -10.72 9.58 -12.07
CA ILE A 41 -11.33 8.47 -11.33
C ILE A 41 -12.05 9.03 -10.10
N GLY A 42 -13.36 8.89 -10.08
CA GLY A 42 -14.20 9.32 -8.96
C GLY A 42 -14.08 8.42 -7.72
N ASN A 43 -14.81 8.78 -6.66
CA ASN A 43 -14.79 8.04 -5.39
C ASN A 43 -15.33 6.61 -5.48
N SER A 44 -16.17 6.33 -6.48
CA SER A 44 -16.67 4.97 -6.79
C SER A 44 -15.74 4.13 -7.66
N ASN A 45 -14.51 4.59 -7.90
CA ASN A 45 -13.56 4.02 -8.87
C ASN A 45 -14.08 3.98 -10.31
N LEU A 46 -15.09 4.76 -10.63
CA LEU A 46 -15.59 4.94 -12.00
C LEU A 46 -15.02 6.21 -12.62
N PRO A 47 -14.80 6.23 -13.95
CA PRO A 47 -14.38 7.43 -14.66
C PRO A 47 -15.47 8.50 -14.60
N VAL A 48 -15.08 9.72 -14.30
CA VAL A 48 -15.94 10.91 -14.29
C VAL A 48 -15.37 11.92 -15.28
N MET A 49 -16.17 12.34 -16.23
CA MET A 49 -15.81 13.41 -17.16
C MET A 49 -15.77 14.75 -16.41
N VAL A 50 -14.64 15.45 -16.53
CA VAL A 50 -14.42 16.76 -15.91
C VAL A 50 -14.70 17.86 -16.91
N ASP A 51 -14.19 17.71 -18.14
CA ASP A 51 -14.34 18.69 -19.23
C ASP A 51 -14.25 17.98 -20.58
N SER A 52 -14.64 18.67 -21.65
CA SER A 52 -14.55 18.20 -23.04
C SER A 52 -14.21 19.33 -24.01
N THR A 53 -13.48 18.98 -25.07
CA THR A 53 -13.16 19.89 -26.18
C THR A 53 -13.06 19.08 -27.48
N ILE A 54 -12.77 19.74 -28.57
CA ILE A 54 -12.56 19.08 -29.86
C ILE A 54 -11.17 19.37 -30.41
N VAL A 55 -10.63 18.45 -31.21
CA VAL A 55 -9.40 18.67 -31.96
C VAL A 55 -9.70 19.65 -33.13
N SER A 56 -8.95 20.74 -33.19
CA SER A 56 -8.97 21.70 -34.31
C SER A 56 -7.55 21.87 -34.84
N GLU A 57 -7.34 21.59 -36.12
CA GLU A 57 -6.02 21.69 -36.77
C GLU A 57 -4.89 20.96 -36.00
N GLY A 58 -5.20 19.77 -35.46
CA GLY A 58 -4.24 18.98 -34.70
C GLY A 58 -3.94 19.50 -33.27
N LYS A 59 -4.76 20.44 -32.77
CA LYS A 59 -4.59 21.06 -31.46
C LYS A 59 -5.88 21.01 -30.64
N PHE A 60 -5.74 21.04 -29.32
CA PHE A 60 -6.84 21.22 -28.38
C PHE A 60 -6.31 21.86 -27.06
N SER A 61 -7.20 22.39 -26.24
CA SER A 61 -6.80 22.95 -24.94
C SER A 61 -7.89 22.79 -23.89
N PHE A 62 -7.45 22.75 -22.64
CA PHE A 62 -8.29 22.86 -21.43
C PHE A 62 -7.69 23.91 -20.52
N THR A 63 -8.52 24.69 -19.85
CA THR A 63 -8.06 25.69 -18.85
C THR A 63 -9.10 25.80 -17.75
N ASP A 64 -8.65 25.59 -16.49
CA ASP A 64 -9.48 25.75 -15.30
C ASP A 64 -8.55 25.96 -14.08
N SER A 65 -9.11 26.04 -12.89
CA SER A 65 -8.39 26.21 -11.65
C SER A 65 -8.17 24.88 -10.92
N ILE A 66 -6.98 24.71 -10.33
CA ILE A 66 -6.64 23.60 -9.47
C ILE A 66 -5.68 24.07 -8.38
N SER A 67 -5.89 23.65 -7.14
CA SER A 67 -5.05 24.05 -6.00
C SER A 67 -4.20 22.90 -5.43
N ILE A 68 -4.55 21.66 -5.74
CA ILE A 68 -3.89 20.45 -5.25
C ILE A 68 -3.63 19.56 -6.45
N PRO A 69 -2.40 19.06 -6.64
CA PRO A 69 -2.10 18.13 -7.72
C PRO A 69 -3.04 16.91 -7.72
N GLU A 70 -3.59 16.57 -8.90
CA GLU A 70 -4.50 15.43 -9.06
C GLU A 70 -4.28 14.71 -10.39
N MET A 71 -4.32 13.37 -10.39
CA MET A 71 -4.22 12.56 -11.58
C MET A 71 -5.51 12.63 -12.41
N HIS A 72 -5.35 12.97 -13.68
CA HIS A 72 -6.40 12.97 -14.69
C HIS A 72 -5.95 12.19 -15.92
N TYR A 73 -6.85 12.02 -16.88
CA TYR A 73 -6.62 11.27 -18.10
C TYR A 73 -7.19 12.01 -19.29
N ILE A 74 -6.39 12.13 -20.35
CA ILE A 74 -6.88 12.56 -21.65
C ILE A 74 -7.39 11.33 -22.39
N VAL A 75 -8.62 11.38 -22.83
CA VAL A 75 -9.32 10.30 -23.54
C VAL A 75 -9.86 10.88 -24.86
N PHE A 76 -9.62 10.19 -25.98
CA PHE A 76 -10.20 10.53 -27.26
C PHE A 76 -11.41 9.63 -27.55
N ASP A 77 -12.42 10.19 -28.21
CA ASP A 77 -13.59 9.40 -28.64
C ASP A 77 -13.13 8.16 -29.44
N LYS A 78 -13.77 7.01 -29.16
CA LYS A 78 -13.50 5.70 -29.78
C LYS A 78 -12.10 5.12 -29.54
N GLN A 79 -11.25 5.73 -28.72
CA GLN A 79 -9.97 5.13 -28.31
C GLN A 79 -10.12 4.39 -26.99
N ARG A 80 -9.43 3.24 -26.88
CA ARG A 80 -9.40 2.45 -25.63
C ARG A 80 -8.29 2.89 -24.67
N GLU A 81 -7.22 3.49 -25.20
CA GLU A 81 -6.10 3.95 -24.43
C GLU A 81 -6.32 5.39 -23.94
N ASN A 82 -5.82 5.71 -22.77
CA ASN A 82 -5.83 7.04 -22.19
C ASN A 82 -4.41 7.51 -21.88
N LEU A 83 -4.21 8.82 -21.85
CA LEU A 83 -2.94 9.43 -21.47
C LEU A 83 -3.07 10.01 -20.05
N PRO A 84 -2.35 9.48 -19.06
CA PRO A 84 -2.32 10.07 -17.73
C PRO A 84 -1.63 11.44 -17.76
N VAL A 85 -2.20 12.39 -17.03
CA VAL A 85 -1.69 13.74 -16.84
C VAL A 85 -1.93 14.19 -15.40
N VAL A 86 -0.94 14.79 -14.78
CA VAL A 86 -1.12 15.40 -13.46
C VAL A 86 -1.56 16.85 -13.66
N LEU A 87 -2.76 17.18 -13.21
CA LEU A 87 -3.19 18.57 -13.15
C LEU A 87 -2.59 19.23 -11.92
N GLU A 88 -1.88 20.31 -12.13
CA GLU A 88 -1.32 21.20 -11.12
C GLU A 88 -1.20 22.60 -11.73
N PRO A 89 -1.05 23.66 -10.94
CA PRO A 89 -0.96 25.02 -11.49
C PRO A 89 0.21 25.17 -12.47
N GLY A 90 -0.06 25.77 -13.65
CA GLY A 90 0.94 25.98 -14.68
C GLY A 90 0.48 25.56 -16.06
N THR A 91 1.41 25.52 -16.99
CA THR A 91 1.14 25.12 -18.40
C THR A 91 1.64 23.71 -18.63
N ILE A 92 0.74 22.81 -19.02
CA ILE A 92 0.99 21.41 -19.34
C ILE A 92 0.95 21.25 -20.85
N ASN A 93 2.00 20.71 -21.43
CA ASN A 93 2.12 20.50 -22.87
C ASN A 93 2.06 19.02 -23.18
N LEU A 94 1.17 18.65 -24.08
CA LEU A 94 0.96 17.27 -24.53
C LEU A 94 1.34 17.14 -26.01
N LYS A 95 2.14 16.14 -26.34
CA LYS A 95 2.37 15.70 -27.70
C LYS A 95 1.88 14.26 -27.85
N ILE A 96 0.74 14.09 -28.51
CA ILE A 96 -0.02 12.85 -28.52
C ILE A 96 0.05 12.18 -29.88
N TYR A 97 0.36 10.88 -29.89
CA TYR A 97 0.44 10.07 -31.10
C TYR A 97 -0.73 9.09 -31.14
N LYS A 98 -1.61 9.19 -32.13
CA LYS A 98 -2.82 8.35 -32.28
C LYS A 98 -2.52 6.85 -32.36
N ASP A 99 -1.38 6.48 -32.93
CA ASP A 99 -0.99 5.08 -33.13
C ASP A 99 -0.23 4.50 -31.93
N SER A 100 0.12 5.33 -30.93
CA SER A 100 0.85 4.93 -29.74
C SER A 100 0.69 5.95 -28.62
N ILE A 101 -0.42 5.93 -27.92
CA ILE A 101 -0.67 6.80 -26.75
C ILE A 101 0.44 6.65 -25.69
N ARG A 102 0.99 5.45 -25.54
CA ARG A 102 2.09 5.19 -24.60
C ARG A 102 3.39 5.92 -24.94
N ALA A 103 3.62 6.26 -26.22
CA ALA A 103 4.77 7.03 -26.65
C ALA A 103 4.56 8.54 -26.55
N SER A 104 3.34 8.98 -26.22
CA SER A 104 3.00 10.39 -26.06
C SER A 104 3.80 11.03 -24.93
N LYS A 105 4.07 12.33 -25.06
CA LYS A 105 4.89 13.08 -24.11
C LYS A 105 4.03 14.07 -23.35
N VAL A 106 4.30 14.19 -22.05
CA VAL A 106 3.70 15.18 -21.15
C VAL A 106 4.84 15.96 -20.51
N SER A 107 4.74 17.28 -20.48
CA SER A 107 5.79 18.18 -19.96
C SER A 107 5.21 19.52 -19.50
N GLY A 108 6.06 20.38 -18.94
CA GLY A 108 5.75 21.79 -18.65
C GLY A 108 5.37 22.06 -17.19
N THR A 109 5.13 21.05 -16.39
CA THR A 109 4.97 21.19 -14.93
C THR A 109 5.77 20.12 -14.21
N LYS A 110 6.14 20.40 -12.94
CA LYS A 110 7.06 19.54 -12.18
C LYS A 110 6.59 18.09 -12.07
N SER A 111 5.35 17.85 -11.64
CA SER A 111 4.86 16.48 -11.49
C SER A 111 4.81 15.69 -12.81
N ASN A 112 4.53 16.36 -13.93
CA ASN A 112 4.53 15.72 -15.25
C ASN A 112 5.95 15.42 -15.76
N GLU A 113 6.92 16.27 -15.47
CA GLU A 113 8.34 16.04 -15.80
C GLU A 113 8.93 14.93 -14.95
N ASP A 114 8.63 14.93 -13.64
CA ASP A 114 9.00 13.87 -12.71
C ASP A 114 8.45 12.50 -13.16
N PHE A 115 7.18 12.48 -13.58
CA PHE A 115 6.54 11.27 -14.10
C PHE A 115 7.20 10.75 -15.39
N THR A 116 7.53 11.67 -16.30
CA THR A 116 8.23 11.34 -17.55
C THR A 116 9.62 10.79 -17.27
N THR A 117 10.36 11.42 -16.36
CA THR A 117 11.71 11.01 -15.96
C THR A 117 11.69 9.65 -15.26
N TYR A 118 10.78 9.46 -14.29
CA TYR A 118 10.60 8.21 -13.59
C TYR A 118 10.28 7.06 -14.55
N LYS A 119 9.29 7.26 -15.45
CA LYS A 119 8.92 6.28 -16.47
C LYS A 119 10.11 5.87 -17.34
N SER A 120 10.93 6.84 -17.75
CA SER A 120 12.14 6.57 -18.55
C SER A 120 13.18 5.76 -17.77
N LYS A 121 13.42 6.11 -16.51
CA LYS A 121 14.42 5.45 -15.64
C LYS A 121 14.00 4.04 -15.19
N THR A 122 12.71 3.81 -15.04
CA THR A 122 12.17 2.53 -14.55
C THR A 122 11.74 1.57 -15.66
N LYS A 123 11.71 2.03 -16.91
CA LYS A 123 11.25 1.23 -18.06
C LYS A 123 11.94 -0.13 -18.14
N ASP A 124 13.28 -0.14 -18.10
CA ASP A 124 14.05 -1.37 -18.25
C ASP A 124 13.82 -2.33 -17.06
N PHE A 125 13.60 -1.81 -15.84
CA PHE A 125 13.21 -2.63 -14.69
C PHE A 125 11.87 -3.33 -14.94
N TYR A 126 10.84 -2.60 -15.35
CA TYR A 126 9.52 -3.16 -15.59
C TYR A 126 9.47 -4.13 -16.78
N ASP A 127 10.22 -3.84 -17.84
CA ASP A 127 10.33 -4.72 -19.01
C ASP A 127 10.97 -6.07 -18.61
N GLU A 128 12.08 -6.05 -17.85
CA GLU A 128 12.76 -7.27 -17.40
C GLU A 128 11.96 -8.02 -16.32
N LEU A 129 11.32 -7.31 -15.36
CA LEU A 129 10.41 -7.94 -14.39
C LEU A 129 9.26 -8.67 -15.09
N THR A 130 8.67 -8.07 -16.12
CA THR A 130 7.60 -8.68 -16.91
C THR A 130 8.09 -9.93 -17.65
N LYS A 131 9.28 -9.88 -18.22
CA LYS A 131 9.90 -11.01 -18.90
C LYS A 131 10.14 -12.18 -17.93
N ILE A 132 10.81 -11.92 -16.79
CA ILE A 132 11.08 -12.95 -15.77
C ILE A 132 9.75 -13.55 -15.26
N GLN A 133 8.71 -12.73 -15.04
CA GLN A 133 7.40 -13.22 -14.59
C GLN A 133 6.75 -14.16 -15.61
N ASN A 134 6.89 -13.89 -16.91
CA ASN A 134 6.40 -14.79 -17.95
C ASN A 134 7.21 -16.10 -18.02
N GLU A 135 8.52 -16.04 -17.82
CA GLU A 135 9.39 -17.22 -17.75
C GLU A 135 9.07 -18.08 -16.52
N ILE A 136 8.83 -17.49 -15.34
CA ILE A 136 8.33 -18.20 -14.14
C ILE A 136 7.01 -18.92 -14.44
N ARG A 137 6.07 -18.26 -15.13
CA ARG A 137 4.80 -18.87 -15.52
C ARG A 137 5.00 -20.09 -16.41
N THR A 138 5.92 -20.00 -17.38
CA THR A 138 6.28 -21.11 -18.27
C THR A 138 6.97 -22.25 -17.51
N ALA A 139 7.92 -21.95 -16.62
CA ALA A 139 8.60 -22.93 -15.79
C ALA A 139 7.62 -23.66 -14.84
N ASN A 140 6.66 -22.95 -14.28
CA ASN A 140 5.56 -23.54 -13.48
C ASN A 140 4.73 -24.56 -14.31
N PHE A 141 4.39 -24.20 -15.55
CA PHE A 141 3.69 -25.12 -16.44
C PHE A 141 4.50 -26.40 -16.73
N MET A 142 5.84 -26.25 -16.89
CA MET A 142 6.78 -27.36 -17.09
C MET A 142 7.14 -28.10 -15.80
N LYS A 143 6.72 -27.61 -14.63
CA LYS A 143 7.09 -28.11 -13.29
C LYS A 143 8.61 -28.12 -13.03
N ASP A 144 9.38 -27.22 -13.65
CA ASP A 144 10.81 -27.08 -13.46
C ASP A 144 11.12 -26.27 -12.19
N THR A 145 11.23 -26.97 -11.08
CA THR A 145 11.44 -26.34 -9.74
C THR A 145 12.79 -25.65 -9.61
N VAL A 146 13.81 -26.10 -10.35
CA VAL A 146 15.14 -25.46 -10.32
C VAL A 146 15.08 -24.11 -11.03
N LEU A 147 14.53 -24.08 -12.22
CA LEU A 147 14.37 -22.86 -13.00
C LEU A 147 13.46 -21.85 -12.29
N ILE A 148 12.35 -22.31 -11.67
CA ILE A 148 11.46 -21.45 -10.87
C ILE A 148 12.24 -20.76 -9.76
N ARG A 149 13.03 -21.50 -8.99
CA ARG A 149 13.84 -20.92 -7.89
C ARG A 149 14.81 -19.88 -8.40
N ASP A 150 15.55 -20.18 -9.47
CA ASP A 150 16.56 -19.28 -10.02
C ASP A 150 15.94 -17.99 -10.58
N LEU A 151 14.81 -18.10 -11.31
CA LEU A 151 14.07 -16.95 -11.82
C LEU A 151 13.43 -16.13 -10.70
N THR A 152 12.92 -16.77 -9.63
CA THR A 152 12.39 -16.07 -8.46
C THR A 152 13.48 -15.25 -7.77
N THR A 153 14.70 -15.81 -7.63
CA THR A 153 15.83 -15.08 -7.05
C THR A 153 16.20 -13.86 -7.89
N GLN A 154 16.21 -13.99 -9.23
CA GLN A 154 16.45 -12.86 -10.13
C GLN A 154 15.35 -11.80 -10.03
N PHE A 155 14.10 -12.22 -9.99
CA PHE A 155 12.94 -11.33 -9.83
C PHE A 155 13.07 -10.49 -8.55
N GLU A 156 13.30 -11.12 -7.40
CA GLU A 156 13.44 -10.43 -6.12
C GLU A 156 14.65 -9.49 -6.08
N SER A 157 15.78 -9.89 -6.67
CA SER A 157 16.94 -9.01 -6.78
C SER A 157 16.66 -7.76 -7.61
N LEU A 158 15.96 -7.91 -8.73
CA LEU A 158 15.59 -6.78 -9.60
C LEU A 158 14.56 -5.87 -8.94
N ARG A 159 13.57 -6.47 -8.25
CA ARG A 159 12.56 -5.74 -7.46
C ARG A 159 13.19 -4.91 -6.36
N THR A 160 14.17 -5.47 -5.65
CA THR A 160 14.93 -4.74 -4.61
C THR A 160 15.66 -3.52 -5.20
N LYS A 161 16.28 -3.66 -6.37
CA LYS A 161 16.94 -2.52 -7.04
C LYS A 161 15.95 -1.44 -7.46
N LEU A 162 14.78 -1.82 -7.97
CA LEU A 162 13.72 -0.88 -8.31
C LEU A 162 13.23 -0.15 -7.06
N LEU A 163 12.99 -0.87 -5.96
CA LEU A 163 12.57 -0.28 -4.69
C LEU A 163 13.59 0.73 -4.17
N GLN A 164 14.89 0.41 -4.20
CA GLN A 164 15.97 1.33 -3.80
C GLN A 164 15.97 2.62 -4.65
N TYR A 165 15.73 2.51 -5.96
CA TYR A 165 15.57 3.67 -6.81
C TYR A 165 14.35 4.51 -6.41
N GLU A 166 13.22 3.87 -6.13
CA GLU A 166 11.98 4.53 -5.72
C GLU A 166 12.08 5.22 -4.36
N GLU A 167 12.77 4.61 -3.40
CA GLU A 167 13.10 5.24 -2.11
C GLU A 167 13.94 6.50 -2.30
N SER A 168 15.00 6.43 -3.13
CA SER A 168 15.82 7.60 -3.47
C SER A 168 14.98 8.69 -4.13
N PHE A 169 14.11 8.30 -5.08
CA PHE A 169 13.22 9.24 -5.76
C PHE A 169 12.28 9.97 -4.77
N ILE A 170 11.66 9.24 -3.84
CA ILE A 170 10.77 9.81 -2.81
C ILE A 170 11.51 10.81 -1.92
N VAL A 171 12.73 10.48 -1.52
CA VAL A 171 13.55 11.34 -0.64
C VAL A 171 13.98 12.62 -1.35
N GLU A 172 14.39 12.52 -2.61
CA GLU A 172 14.90 13.64 -3.42
C GLU A 172 13.76 14.54 -3.94
N ASN A 173 12.54 14.01 -4.10
CA ASN A 173 11.40 14.71 -4.69
C ASN A 173 10.19 14.72 -3.74
N ASN A 174 10.38 15.18 -2.49
CA ASN A 174 9.33 15.22 -1.48
C ASN A 174 8.20 16.22 -1.76
N ASP A 175 8.37 17.05 -2.76
CA ASP A 175 7.43 18.03 -3.30
C ASP A 175 6.74 17.54 -4.60
N SER A 176 7.02 16.32 -5.05
CA SER A 176 6.40 15.71 -6.23
C SER A 176 5.15 14.92 -5.88
N TYR A 177 4.08 15.11 -6.65
CA TYR A 177 2.87 14.30 -6.52
C TYR A 177 3.17 12.80 -6.76
N LEU A 178 4.09 12.50 -7.69
CA LEU A 178 4.49 11.13 -7.99
C LEU A 178 5.08 10.42 -6.76
N SER A 179 5.85 11.12 -5.91
CA SER A 179 6.39 10.55 -4.67
C SER A 179 5.28 10.03 -3.74
N SER A 180 4.14 10.75 -3.68
CA SER A 180 3.00 10.27 -2.89
C SER A 180 2.31 9.05 -3.49
N LEU A 181 2.27 8.92 -4.81
CA LEU A 181 1.72 7.74 -5.49
C LEU A 181 2.62 6.51 -5.31
N ILE A 182 3.94 6.69 -5.43
CA ILE A 182 4.92 5.62 -5.21
C ILE A 182 4.84 5.15 -3.76
N LEU A 183 4.86 6.07 -2.78
CA LEU A 183 4.79 5.71 -1.36
C LEU A 183 3.47 5.02 -1.01
N GLN A 184 2.34 5.44 -1.59
CA GLN A 184 1.05 4.77 -1.44
C GLN A 184 1.11 3.33 -1.95
N ARG A 185 1.69 3.08 -3.13
CA ARG A 185 1.87 1.75 -3.69
C ARG A 185 2.76 0.87 -2.79
N ILE A 186 3.89 1.41 -2.33
CA ILE A 186 4.82 0.71 -1.42
C ILE A 186 4.10 0.30 -0.12
N LEU A 187 3.30 1.22 0.45
CA LEU A 187 2.49 0.95 1.64
C LEU A 187 1.45 -0.15 1.40
N MET A 188 0.73 -0.09 0.28
CA MET A 188 -0.30 -1.08 -0.04
C MET A 188 0.27 -2.48 -0.30
N ASN A 189 1.46 -2.56 -0.87
CA ASN A 189 2.16 -3.82 -1.14
C ASN A 189 3.02 -4.31 0.04
N GLN A 190 3.10 -3.55 1.15
CA GLN A 190 3.92 -3.85 2.32
C GLN A 190 5.40 -4.10 1.95
N GLU A 191 5.94 -3.26 1.06
CA GLU A 191 7.30 -3.42 0.54
C GLU A 191 8.39 -2.85 1.47
N LEU A 192 8.01 -2.00 2.43
CA LEU A 192 8.89 -1.40 3.43
C LEU A 192 8.28 -1.47 4.82
N GLU A 193 9.14 -1.41 5.84
CA GLU A 193 8.72 -1.29 7.23
C GLU A 193 7.93 0.00 7.45
N PHE A 194 6.95 -0.09 8.35
CA PHE A 194 5.99 0.98 8.59
C PHE A 194 6.65 2.29 9.04
N GLU A 195 7.65 2.21 9.90
CA GLU A 195 8.41 3.34 10.41
C GLU A 195 9.15 4.11 9.31
N THR A 196 9.63 3.39 8.29
CA THR A 196 10.26 3.99 7.09
C THR A 196 9.22 4.75 6.27
N ILE A 197 8.04 4.15 6.06
CA ILE A 197 6.93 4.79 5.33
C ILE A 197 6.49 6.08 6.04
N GLU A 198 6.30 6.03 7.37
CA GLU A 198 5.95 7.20 8.18
C GLU A 198 7.01 8.30 8.08
N SER A 199 8.30 7.92 8.13
CA SER A 199 9.43 8.84 7.95
C SER A 199 9.38 9.54 6.60
N TYR A 200 9.16 8.81 5.51
CA TYR A 200 9.05 9.41 4.17
C TYR A 200 7.83 10.32 4.04
N PHE A 201 6.67 9.87 4.51
CA PHE A 201 5.46 10.69 4.52
C PHE A 201 5.62 11.99 5.30
N SER A 202 6.32 11.96 6.43
CA SER A 202 6.54 13.14 7.28
C SER A 202 7.25 14.28 6.53
N ARG A 203 8.13 13.95 5.56
CA ARG A 203 8.93 14.88 4.77
C ARG A 203 8.18 15.53 3.62
N PHE A 204 7.01 15.02 3.23
CA PHE A 204 6.23 15.62 2.14
C PHE A 204 5.86 17.08 2.46
N THR A 205 5.85 17.90 1.43
CA THR A 205 5.39 19.29 1.54
C THR A 205 3.89 19.36 1.86
N ASP A 206 3.43 20.48 2.40
CA ASP A 206 2.04 20.66 2.79
C ASP A 206 1.06 20.50 1.63
N ILE A 207 1.46 20.85 0.41
CA ILE A 207 0.63 20.68 -0.78
C ILE A 207 0.47 19.20 -1.13
N ILE A 208 1.57 18.44 -1.06
CA ILE A 208 1.54 16.98 -1.34
C ILE A 208 0.77 16.24 -0.25
N LYS A 209 0.88 16.63 1.02
CA LYS A 209 0.09 16.05 2.12
C LYS A 209 -1.42 16.23 1.96
N LYS A 210 -1.88 17.18 1.14
CA LYS A 210 -3.31 17.42 0.85
C LYS A 210 -3.85 16.54 -0.28
N THR A 211 -3.00 15.91 -1.07
CA THR A 211 -3.41 15.03 -2.19
C THR A 211 -4.23 13.83 -1.70
N LYS A 212 -4.98 13.21 -2.62
CA LYS A 212 -5.79 12.02 -2.31
C LYS A 212 -4.90 10.86 -1.82
N SER A 213 -3.81 10.56 -2.54
CA SER A 213 -2.84 9.52 -2.18
C SER A 213 -2.26 9.73 -0.78
N SER A 214 -1.86 10.96 -0.45
CA SER A 214 -1.33 11.30 0.88
C SER A 214 -2.36 11.18 1.99
N LYS A 215 -3.63 11.50 1.74
CA LYS A 215 -4.72 11.28 2.71
C LYS A 215 -4.93 9.79 2.98
N GLU A 216 -4.86 8.96 1.95
CA GLU A 216 -4.97 7.51 2.10
C GLU A 216 -3.78 6.92 2.88
N ILE A 217 -2.54 7.39 2.60
CA ILE A 217 -1.36 7.05 3.40
C ILE A 217 -1.56 7.45 4.87
N LYS A 218 -1.98 8.69 5.13
CA LYS A 218 -2.20 9.20 6.50
C LYS A 218 -3.26 8.39 7.25
N ASN A 219 -4.37 8.05 6.58
CA ASN A 219 -5.40 7.23 7.19
C ASN A 219 -4.85 5.86 7.59
N ARG A 220 -4.07 5.23 6.71
CA ARG A 220 -3.44 3.95 7.00
C ARG A 220 -2.41 4.04 8.13
N ILE A 221 -1.63 5.12 8.19
CA ILE A 221 -0.72 5.40 9.32
C ILE A 221 -1.51 5.49 10.64
N ASN A 222 -2.60 6.24 10.66
CA ASN A 222 -3.44 6.36 11.85
C ASN A 222 -4.02 5.00 12.26
N GLU A 223 -4.54 4.20 11.32
CA GLU A 223 -5.04 2.84 11.59
C GLU A 223 -3.98 1.94 12.23
N VAL A 224 -2.73 1.99 11.74
CA VAL A 224 -1.62 1.21 12.30
C VAL A 224 -1.29 1.67 13.73
N ILE A 225 -1.22 2.98 13.96
CA ILE A 225 -0.97 3.55 15.29
C ILE A 225 -2.10 3.15 16.26
N GLU A 226 -3.36 3.28 15.85
CA GLU A 226 -4.52 2.86 16.64
C GLU A 226 -4.49 1.36 16.95
N SER A 227 -4.12 0.53 15.96
CA SER A 227 -3.94 -0.91 16.15
C SER A 227 -2.83 -1.23 17.14
N LYS A 228 -1.69 -0.55 17.05
CA LYS A 228 -0.58 -0.74 18.00
C LYS A 228 -1.00 -0.39 19.43
N ASN A 229 -1.85 0.62 19.60
CA ASN A 229 -2.29 1.13 20.91
C ASN A 229 -3.54 0.43 21.47
N ALA A 230 -4.32 -0.26 20.66
CA ALA A 230 -5.62 -0.82 21.04
C ALA A 230 -5.52 -1.92 22.09
N ILE A 231 -4.50 -2.77 21.99
CA ILE A 231 -4.20 -3.85 22.94
C ILE A 231 -2.70 -3.74 23.26
N SER A 232 -2.41 -3.10 24.40
CA SER A 232 -1.06 -2.80 24.85
C SER A 232 -0.56 -3.83 25.85
N LEU A 233 0.75 -3.87 26.04
CA LEU A 233 1.37 -4.67 27.09
C LEU A 233 0.77 -4.33 28.47
N GLY A 234 0.47 -5.36 29.26
CA GLY A 234 -0.16 -5.25 30.57
C GLY A 234 -1.69 -5.09 30.56
N SER A 235 -2.32 -4.84 29.39
CA SER A 235 -3.79 -4.82 29.30
C SER A 235 -4.36 -6.23 29.28
N THR A 236 -5.60 -6.41 29.79
CA THR A 236 -6.31 -7.68 29.66
C THR A 236 -6.84 -7.84 28.24
N ALA A 237 -6.52 -8.97 27.61
CA ALA A 237 -7.00 -9.32 26.28
C ALA A 237 -8.53 -9.49 26.26
N PRO A 238 -9.25 -8.89 25.31
CA PRO A 238 -10.70 -9.10 25.18
C PRO A 238 -11.04 -10.58 24.98
N ASP A 239 -12.06 -11.07 25.69
CA ASP A 239 -12.59 -12.41 25.43
C ASP A 239 -13.32 -12.44 24.09
N PHE A 240 -13.29 -13.59 23.44
CA PHE A 240 -13.95 -13.80 22.16
C PHE A 240 -14.49 -15.22 22.05
N GLU A 241 -15.35 -15.42 21.06
CA GLU A 241 -15.93 -16.71 20.72
C GLU A 241 -15.98 -16.87 19.19
N GLY A 242 -15.68 -18.05 18.69
CA GLY A 242 -15.73 -18.36 17.27
C GLY A 242 -15.72 -19.84 16.96
N PRO A 243 -16.11 -20.26 15.74
CA PRO A 243 -16.21 -21.65 15.34
C PRO A 243 -14.83 -22.29 15.14
N GLY A 244 -14.65 -23.48 15.72
CA GLY A 244 -13.53 -24.36 15.50
C GLY A 244 -13.59 -25.15 14.21
N LEU A 245 -12.66 -26.10 14.03
CA LEU A 245 -12.58 -26.96 12.84
C LEU A 245 -13.79 -27.88 12.69
N ASP A 246 -14.42 -28.29 13.77
CA ASP A 246 -15.63 -29.12 13.80
C ASP A 246 -16.94 -28.30 13.78
N GLY A 247 -16.83 -26.95 13.85
CA GLY A 247 -17.95 -26.03 13.92
C GLY A 247 -18.42 -25.73 15.35
N GLU A 248 -17.86 -26.38 16.36
CA GLU A 248 -18.15 -26.08 17.74
C GLU A 248 -17.56 -24.72 18.14
N SER A 249 -18.26 -24.02 19.03
CA SER A 249 -17.82 -22.69 19.46
C SER A 249 -16.71 -22.78 20.48
N ILE A 250 -15.62 -22.08 20.23
CA ILE A 250 -14.44 -21.99 21.10
C ILE A 250 -14.33 -20.56 21.62
N SER A 251 -14.25 -20.38 22.95
CA SER A 251 -13.96 -19.08 23.57
C SER A 251 -12.55 -19.04 24.15
N LEU A 252 -11.92 -17.87 24.15
CA LEU A 252 -10.59 -17.67 24.74
C LEU A 252 -10.59 -18.03 26.24
N SER A 253 -11.65 -17.70 26.96
CA SER A 253 -11.82 -18.03 28.39
C SER A 253 -11.84 -19.53 28.66
N ASN A 254 -12.20 -20.38 27.69
CA ASN A 254 -12.23 -21.81 27.79
C ASN A 254 -10.89 -22.49 27.48
N VAL A 255 -9.93 -21.80 26.87
CA VAL A 255 -8.58 -22.32 26.61
C VAL A 255 -7.82 -22.41 27.95
N LYS A 256 -7.48 -23.62 28.38
CA LYS A 256 -6.83 -23.89 29.69
C LYS A 256 -5.32 -24.02 29.48
N SER A 257 -4.63 -22.91 29.53
CA SER A 257 -3.16 -22.86 29.50
C SER A 257 -2.63 -21.69 30.32
N LYS A 258 -1.42 -21.82 30.88
CA LYS A 258 -0.75 -20.73 31.61
C LYS A 258 -0.36 -19.61 30.67
N ILE A 259 0.15 -19.96 29.50
CA ILE A 259 0.55 -19.01 28.45
C ILE A 259 -0.21 -19.34 27.18
N ILE A 260 -0.76 -18.33 26.53
CA ILE A 260 -1.47 -18.48 25.24
C ILE A 260 -0.86 -17.53 24.22
N LEU A 261 -0.50 -18.06 23.06
CA LEU A 261 -0.18 -17.27 21.88
C LEU A 261 -1.41 -17.18 20.98
N LEU A 262 -1.98 -16.00 20.85
CA LEU A 262 -2.96 -15.73 19.81
C LEU A 262 -2.20 -15.41 18.52
N ASP A 263 -2.42 -16.20 17.48
CA ASP A 263 -1.79 -16.04 16.16
C ASP A 263 -2.85 -15.73 15.09
N PHE A 264 -2.80 -14.52 14.55
CA PHE A 264 -3.67 -14.09 13.47
C PHE A 264 -2.97 -14.37 12.13
N TRP A 265 -3.50 -15.34 11.39
CA TRP A 265 -2.87 -15.89 10.19
C TRP A 265 -3.87 -16.20 9.07
N ALA A 266 -3.40 -16.75 7.94
CA ALA A 266 -4.26 -17.33 6.90
C ALA A 266 -3.47 -18.30 5.98
N SER A 267 -4.17 -19.17 5.27
CA SER A 267 -3.58 -20.10 4.29
C SER A 267 -2.84 -19.40 3.16
N TRP A 268 -3.29 -18.22 2.80
CA TRP A 268 -2.71 -17.36 1.74
C TRP A 268 -1.65 -16.37 2.26
N CYS A 269 -1.42 -16.30 3.57
CA CYS A 269 -0.42 -15.43 4.19
C CYS A 269 0.98 -16.09 4.10
N GLY A 270 1.77 -15.73 3.10
CA GLY A 270 3.11 -16.27 2.90
C GLY A 270 4.03 -16.08 4.11
N PRO A 271 4.18 -14.88 4.67
CA PRO A 271 4.99 -14.66 5.88
C PRO A 271 4.54 -15.49 7.07
N CYS A 272 3.23 -15.64 7.32
CA CYS A 272 2.70 -16.48 8.41
C CYS A 272 3.15 -17.94 8.24
N ARG A 273 3.03 -18.48 7.00
CA ARG A 273 3.41 -19.85 6.68
C ARG A 273 4.92 -20.10 6.84
N ILE A 274 5.75 -19.08 6.67
CA ILE A 274 7.20 -19.16 6.92
C ILE A 274 7.50 -19.26 8.41
N GLU A 275 6.71 -18.63 9.29
CA GLU A 275 6.88 -18.66 10.76
C GLU A 275 6.36 -19.94 11.39
N ASN A 276 5.35 -20.61 10.81
CA ASN A 276 4.71 -21.79 11.37
C ASN A 276 5.70 -22.91 11.80
N PRO A 277 6.76 -23.28 11.06
CA PRO A 277 7.70 -24.31 11.50
C PRO A 277 8.41 -23.99 12.81
N ASP A 278 8.68 -22.74 13.11
CA ASP A 278 9.33 -22.35 14.37
C ASP A 278 8.31 -22.35 15.53
N LEU A 279 7.08 -21.93 15.27
CA LEU A 279 5.98 -22.05 16.24
C LEU A 279 5.66 -23.52 16.57
N VAL A 280 5.71 -24.44 15.58
CA VAL A 280 5.57 -25.89 15.78
C VAL A 280 6.66 -26.42 16.72
N LYS A 281 7.93 -26.05 16.47
CA LYS A 281 9.04 -26.44 17.35
C LYS A 281 8.82 -25.94 18.77
N LEU A 282 8.37 -24.71 18.91
CA LEU A 282 8.12 -24.08 20.22
C LEU A 282 6.96 -24.77 20.94
N LYS A 283 5.81 -25.00 20.25
CA LYS A 283 4.66 -25.70 20.81
C LYS A 283 5.01 -27.10 21.32
N ASN A 284 5.88 -27.82 20.61
CA ASN A 284 6.29 -29.19 20.98
C ASN A 284 7.22 -29.23 22.19
N LYS A 285 7.74 -28.12 22.72
CA LYS A 285 8.57 -28.07 23.94
C LYS A 285 7.75 -28.05 25.21
N TYR A 286 6.48 -27.67 25.14
CA TYR A 286 5.61 -27.43 26.27
C TYR A 286 4.34 -28.28 26.21
N SER A 287 3.79 -28.67 27.36
CA SER A 287 2.45 -29.26 27.41
C SER A 287 1.38 -28.22 27.10
N SER A 288 0.19 -28.66 26.67
CA SER A 288 -0.92 -27.75 26.37
C SER A 288 -1.44 -27.00 27.62
N ASN A 289 -1.18 -27.50 28.81
CA ASN A 289 -1.48 -26.77 30.04
C ASN A 289 -0.48 -25.65 30.35
N GLU A 290 0.73 -25.71 29.80
CA GLU A 290 1.77 -24.71 29.98
C GLU A 290 1.71 -23.65 28.89
N PHE A 291 1.65 -24.08 27.61
CA PHE A 291 1.65 -23.21 26.47
C PHE A 291 0.69 -23.70 25.36
N GLU A 292 -0.19 -22.83 24.92
CA GLU A 292 -1.12 -23.12 23.83
C GLU A 292 -1.06 -22.07 22.74
N ILE A 293 -1.29 -22.48 21.49
CA ILE A 293 -1.42 -21.57 20.37
C ILE A 293 -2.87 -21.60 19.89
N VAL A 294 -3.47 -20.42 19.82
CA VAL A 294 -4.80 -20.22 19.26
C VAL A 294 -4.65 -19.49 17.91
N GLY A 295 -4.76 -20.25 16.85
CA GLY A 295 -4.71 -19.73 15.47
C GLY A 295 -6.06 -19.17 15.03
N ILE A 296 -6.15 -17.86 14.90
CA ILE A 296 -7.32 -17.16 14.37
C ILE A 296 -7.11 -16.92 12.87
N SER A 297 -7.85 -17.67 12.03
CA SER A 297 -7.66 -17.62 10.59
C SER A 297 -8.53 -16.57 9.91
N LEU A 298 -7.94 -15.77 9.03
CA LEU A 298 -8.59 -14.83 8.14
C LEU A 298 -8.86 -15.45 6.75
N ASP A 299 -9.11 -16.73 6.66
CA ASP A 299 -9.48 -17.39 5.43
C ASP A 299 -10.92 -17.07 5.00
N ARG A 300 -11.25 -17.33 3.74
CA ARG A 300 -12.61 -17.31 3.19
C ARG A 300 -13.09 -18.72 2.83
N ASP A 301 -12.13 -19.59 2.54
CA ASP A 301 -12.37 -20.93 2.05
C ASP A 301 -11.89 -21.94 3.10
N ARG A 302 -12.82 -22.80 3.51
CA ARG A 302 -12.59 -23.79 4.55
C ARG A 302 -11.58 -24.85 4.14
N ASP A 303 -11.62 -25.29 2.88
CA ASP A 303 -10.74 -26.35 2.41
C ASP A 303 -9.30 -25.86 2.31
N SER A 304 -9.09 -24.62 1.84
CA SER A 304 -7.78 -23.96 1.83
C SER A 304 -7.20 -23.84 3.25
N TRP A 305 -8.02 -23.43 4.23
CA TRP A 305 -7.64 -23.34 5.63
C TRP A 305 -7.22 -24.70 6.20
N ILE A 306 -8.05 -25.74 6.05
CA ILE A 306 -7.75 -27.10 6.53
C ILE A 306 -6.49 -27.68 5.87
N ASN A 307 -6.34 -27.46 4.56
CA ASN A 307 -5.16 -27.93 3.84
C ASN A 307 -3.88 -27.23 4.32
N ALA A 308 -3.96 -25.95 4.64
CA ALA A 308 -2.83 -25.20 5.20
C ALA A 308 -2.44 -25.72 6.59
N ILE A 309 -3.41 -25.98 7.47
CA ILE A 309 -3.18 -26.57 8.80
C ILE A 309 -2.41 -27.89 8.68
N LYS A 310 -2.83 -28.79 7.79
CA LYS A 310 -2.15 -30.06 7.55
C LYS A 310 -0.77 -29.92 6.95
N ASN A 311 -0.62 -29.05 5.95
CA ASN A 311 0.65 -28.88 5.26
C ASN A 311 1.74 -28.24 6.15
N ASP A 312 1.33 -27.44 7.14
CA ASP A 312 2.24 -26.77 8.07
C ASP A 312 2.44 -27.56 9.37
N ASN A 313 1.74 -28.73 9.53
CA ASN A 313 1.79 -29.59 10.72
C ASN A 313 1.41 -28.85 12.01
N ILE A 314 0.34 -28.07 11.95
CA ILE A 314 -0.18 -27.25 13.06
C ILE A 314 -1.52 -27.79 13.62
N GLU A 315 -1.88 -29.05 13.34
CA GLU A 315 -3.15 -29.66 13.75
C GLU A 315 -3.32 -29.73 15.27
N ASN A 316 -2.23 -29.64 16.03
CA ASN A 316 -2.23 -29.67 17.49
C ASN A 316 -2.48 -28.31 18.16
N TRP A 317 -2.77 -27.25 17.37
CA TRP A 317 -3.19 -25.96 17.88
C TRP A 317 -4.71 -25.89 18.05
N VAL A 318 -5.17 -24.88 18.78
CA VAL A 318 -6.59 -24.49 18.76
C VAL A 318 -6.83 -23.61 17.53
N HIS A 319 -7.79 -23.97 16.68
CA HIS A 319 -8.06 -23.24 15.44
C HIS A 319 -9.46 -22.66 15.42
N ILE A 320 -9.56 -21.37 15.05
CA ILE A 320 -10.82 -20.60 14.96
C ILE A 320 -10.85 -19.85 13.64
N SER A 321 -12.00 -19.87 12.94
CA SER A 321 -12.23 -19.01 11.77
C SER A 321 -13.72 -18.85 11.49
N ASN A 322 -14.18 -17.61 11.33
CA ASN A 322 -15.50 -17.30 10.79
C ASN A 322 -15.55 -17.30 9.26
N LEU A 323 -14.42 -17.55 8.58
CA LEU A 323 -14.25 -17.55 7.13
C LEU A 323 -14.67 -16.22 6.47
N LYS A 324 -14.38 -15.09 7.12
CA LYS A 324 -14.80 -13.74 6.70
C LYS A 324 -13.66 -12.87 6.20
N PHE A 325 -12.48 -13.42 5.97
CA PHE A 325 -11.31 -12.65 5.50
C PHE A 325 -11.02 -11.47 6.47
N TRP A 326 -10.71 -10.28 5.98
CA TRP A 326 -10.57 -9.08 6.82
C TRP A 326 -11.86 -8.65 7.54
N GLY A 327 -12.99 -9.32 7.26
CA GLY A 327 -14.24 -9.20 8.01
C GLY A 327 -14.29 -10.04 9.29
N GLU A 328 -13.22 -10.80 9.63
CA GLU A 328 -13.13 -11.65 10.80
C GLU A 328 -13.42 -10.86 12.09
N PRO A 329 -14.48 -11.24 12.87
CA PRO A 329 -14.89 -10.47 14.04
C PRO A 329 -13.81 -10.36 15.11
N ILE A 330 -13.04 -11.45 15.34
CA ILE A 330 -11.96 -11.50 16.34
C ILE A 330 -10.81 -10.60 15.91
N ALA A 331 -10.44 -10.61 14.64
CA ALA A 331 -9.42 -9.72 14.10
C ALA A 331 -9.82 -8.23 14.26
N LYS A 332 -11.11 -7.90 14.03
CA LYS A 332 -11.63 -6.55 14.27
C LYS A 332 -11.61 -6.16 15.75
N LEU A 333 -11.98 -7.08 16.64
CA LEU A 333 -11.96 -6.88 18.09
C LEU A 333 -10.53 -6.55 18.57
N TYR A 334 -9.55 -7.27 18.05
CA TYR A 334 -8.12 -7.08 18.37
C TYR A 334 -7.45 -5.98 17.53
N LYS A 335 -8.21 -5.27 16.67
CA LYS A 335 -7.71 -4.22 15.75
C LYS A 335 -6.55 -4.72 14.88
N VAL A 336 -6.61 -5.98 14.47
CA VAL A 336 -5.63 -6.58 13.55
C VAL A 336 -5.88 -6.05 12.14
N ILE A 337 -4.87 -5.39 11.57
CA ILE A 337 -4.93 -4.75 10.25
C ILE A 337 -3.86 -5.27 9.29
N GLN A 338 -2.98 -6.13 9.78
CA GLN A 338 -1.92 -6.81 9.01
C GLN A 338 -1.66 -8.19 9.59
N MET A 339 -1.03 -9.08 8.81
CA MET A 339 -0.63 -10.43 9.21
C MET A 339 0.82 -10.71 8.80
N PRO A 340 1.56 -11.53 9.61
CA PRO A 340 1.14 -12.08 10.90
C PRO A 340 1.04 -11.01 11.98
N THR A 341 0.12 -11.19 12.93
CA THR A 341 0.06 -10.42 14.18
C THR A 341 -0.16 -11.40 15.32
N THR A 342 0.61 -11.28 16.40
CA THR A 342 0.54 -12.18 17.54
C THR A 342 0.42 -11.44 18.86
N PHE A 343 -0.31 -12.06 19.82
CA PHE A 343 -0.39 -11.59 21.20
C PHE A 343 -0.06 -12.74 22.13
N LEU A 344 0.95 -12.57 23.00
CA LEU A 344 1.27 -13.52 24.06
C LEU A 344 0.55 -13.11 25.33
N LEU A 345 -0.21 -14.04 25.91
CA LEU A 345 -1.04 -13.80 27.09
C LEU A 345 -0.55 -14.66 28.28
N ASP A 346 -0.60 -14.09 29.47
CA ASP A 346 -0.41 -14.84 30.73
C ASP A 346 -1.68 -15.63 31.14
N GLU A 347 -1.65 -16.31 32.24
CA GLU A 347 -2.77 -17.10 32.83
C GLU A 347 -4.01 -16.23 33.14
N ASN A 348 -3.82 -14.93 33.40
CA ASN A 348 -4.88 -13.96 33.67
C ASN A 348 -5.37 -13.27 32.37
N ARG A 349 -4.88 -13.68 31.21
CA ARG A 349 -5.15 -13.09 29.92
C ARG A 349 -4.59 -11.66 29.75
N ASN A 350 -3.60 -11.28 30.58
CA ASN A 350 -2.90 -10.02 30.30
C ASN A 350 -1.90 -10.20 29.17
N VAL A 351 -1.80 -9.21 28.32
CA VAL A 351 -0.85 -9.18 27.20
C VAL A 351 0.56 -8.97 27.74
N ILE A 352 1.40 -10.00 27.63
CA ILE A 352 2.81 -9.97 28.05
C ILE A 352 3.78 -9.80 26.87
N GLY A 353 3.29 -9.99 25.62
CA GLY A 353 4.06 -9.77 24.40
C GLY A 353 3.15 -9.49 23.21
N LYS A 354 3.61 -8.67 22.26
CA LYS A 354 2.95 -8.42 20.98
C LYS A 354 3.98 -8.51 19.88
N ASP A 355 3.70 -9.30 18.84
CA ASP A 355 4.57 -9.51 17.66
C ASP A 355 6.01 -9.95 18.03
N VAL A 356 6.17 -10.62 19.18
CA VAL A 356 7.46 -11.18 19.64
C VAL A 356 7.72 -12.49 18.90
N LYS A 357 8.96 -12.70 18.43
CA LYS A 357 9.31 -13.84 17.54
C LYS A 357 10.61 -14.52 17.98
N GLY A 358 10.80 -15.74 17.47
CA GLY A 358 12.06 -16.49 17.62
C GLY A 358 12.48 -16.68 19.05
N ILE A 359 13.75 -16.41 19.35
CA ILE A 359 14.35 -16.63 20.67
C ILE A 359 13.74 -15.73 21.75
N ASP A 360 13.31 -14.52 21.41
CA ASP A 360 12.70 -13.60 22.36
C ASP A 360 11.32 -14.09 22.80
N LEU A 361 10.53 -14.70 21.91
CA LEU A 361 9.27 -15.35 22.25
C LEU A 361 9.50 -16.53 23.19
N GLU A 362 10.48 -17.38 22.89
CA GLU A 362 10.83 -18.54 23.75
C GLU A 362 11.30 -18.11 25.13
N ASN A 363 12.15 -17.08 25.22
CA ASN A 363 12.62 -16.53 26.47
C ASN A 363 11.46 -15.98 27.33
N LEU A 364 10.54 -15.25 26.71
CA LEU A 364 9.40 -14.64 27.38
C LEU A 364 8.43 -15.70 27.91
N ILE A 365 8.17 -16.78 27.17
CA ILE A 365 7.38 -17.93 27.63
C ILE A 365 8.07 -18.60 28.81
N SER A 366 9.37 -18.90 28.69
CA SER A 366 10.13 -19.58 29.75
C SER A 366 10.15 -18.77 31.06
N GLU A 367 10.32 -17.45 30.96
CA GLU A 367 10.31 -16.55 32.13
C GLU A 367 8.98 -16.58 32.88
N HIS A 368 7.85 -16.60 32.12
CA HIS A 368 6.52 -16.58 32.73
C HIS A 368 6.06 -17.95 33.25
N LEU A 369 6.59 -19.04 32.72
CA LEU A 369 6.32 -20.39 33.26
C LEU A 369 7.09 -20.71 34.53
N GLN A 370 8.19 -19.99 34.84
CA GLN A 370 9.01 -20.16 36.04
C GLN A 370 8.51 -19.35 37.23
N LYS A 371 7.61 -18.41 37.03
CA LYS A 371 6.94 -17.60 38.07
C LYS A 371 5.77 -18.36 38.67
#